data_ba37224cda7f3b76ebc89c81aba8824b
#
_entry.id   ba37224cda7f3b76ebc89c81aba8824b
#
_cell.length_a   1.000
_cell.length_b   1.000
_cell.length_c   1.000
_cell.angle_alpha   90.00
_cell.angle_beta   90.00
_cell.angle_gamma   90.00
#
_symmetry.space_group_name_H-M   'P 1'
#
loop_
_entity.id
_entity.type
_entity.pdbx_description
1 polymer ?
#
loop_
_entity_poly.entity_id
_entity_poly.type
_entity_poly.pdbx_seq_one_letter_code
_entity_poly.pdbx_strand_id
1 'polypeptide(L)'
;MADAAEWEAKEVERLGIEVRLNTEVTAETIKEFNPDNVIIAVGSTYALPEIPGIDSPSVYSQYQVLKGEVNPTGRVAVIGCGLVGTEVAELLASRGAQVIAIERKGVGTGLSMLRRMFMSPEFKYYKIAKMSGTNVTALEQGKVHYIMTDRKTKEVTQGVLECDAAVICTGITARPSDGLKARCEELGIPVEVIGDAAGARDCTIATREGYDAGMAI
;
A
#
# COMPACT_ATOMS: atom_id res chain seq x y z
N MET A 1 11.52 10.64 -5.21
CA MET A 1 10.05 10.64 -5.39
C MET A 1 9.44 12.00 -5.04
N ALA A 2 9.75 12.61 -3.90
CA ALA A 2 9.26 13.96 -3.58
C ALA A 2 9.60 14.99 -4.68
N ASP A 3 10.83 15.00 -5.15
CA ASP A 3 11.32 15.91 -6.20
C ASP A 3 10.58 15.73 -7.54
N ALA A 4 10.18 14.49 -7.88
CA ALA A 4 9.40 14.21 -9.09
C ALA A 4 7.98 14.80 -8.98
N ALA A 5 7.29 14.58 -7.86
CA ALA A 5 5.96 15.13 -7.63
C ALA A 5 5.97 16.68 -7.60
N GLU A 6 7.02 17.27 -7.01
CA GLU A 6 7.21 18.73 -7.03
C GLU A 6 7.44 19.26 -8.44
N TRP A 7 8.22 18.55 -9.25
CA TRP A 7 8.44 18.89 -10.64
C TRP A 7 7.14 18.83 -11.45
N GLU A 8 6.37 17.74 -11.30
CA GLU A 8 5.07 17.58 -11.98
C GLU A 8 4.09 18.70 -11.59
N ALA A 9 4.02 19.05 -10.31
CA ALA A 9 3.18 20.17 -9.86
C ALA A 9 3.56 21.50 -10.53
N LYS A 10 4.85 21.80 -10.65
CA LYS A 10 5.36 22.98 -11.36
C LYS A 10 5.04 22.95 -12.85
N GLU A 11 5.09 21.77 -13.49
CA GLU A 11 4.74 21.63 -14.92
C GLU A 11 3.24 21.86 -15.15
N VAL A 12 2.37 21.35 -14.27
CA VAL A 12 0.93 21.61 -14.32
C VAL A 12 0.65 23.12 -14.25
N GLU A 13 1.30 23.82 -13.33
CA GLU A 13 1.20 25.28 -13.21
C GLU A 13 1.75 25.99 -14.45
N ARG A 14 2.94 25.62 -14.92
CA ARG A 14 3.58 26.20 -16.12
C ARG A 14 2.72 26.07 -17.37
N LEU A 15 2.00 24.96 -17.50
CA LEU A 15 1.11 24.68 -18.63
C LEU A 15 -0.24 25.39 -18.49
N GLY A 16 -0.52 26.07 -17.39
CA GLY A 16 -1.78 26.76 -17.15
C GLY A 16 -2.98 25.85 -16.95
N ILE A 17 -2.74 24.61 -16.51
CA ILE A 17 -3.80 23.63 -16.25
C ILE A 17 -4.57 24.07 -15.00
N GLU A 18 -5.90 24.18 -15.10
CA GLU A 18 -6.73 24.52 -13.96
C GLU A 18 -6.71 23.42 -12.90
N VAL A 19 -6.36 23.77 -11.67
CA VAL A 19 -6.32 22.84 -10.53
C VAL A 19 -7.31 23.30 -9.47
N ARG A 20 -8.23 22.42 -9.10
CA ARG A 20 -9.22 22.63 -8.04
C ARG A 20 -8.91 21.72 -6.85
N LEU A 21 -8.17 22.24 -5.87
CA LEU A 21 -7.85 21.50 -4.64
C LEU A 21 -9.06 21.45 -3.71
N ASN A 22 -9.11 20.42 -2.85
CA ASN A 22 -10.19 20.20 -1.88
C ASN A 22 -11.58 20.17 -2.51
N THR A 23 -11.67 19.74 -3.77
CA THR A 23 -12.90 19.71 -4.55
C THR A 23 -13.21 18.25 -4.89
N GLU A 24 -14.33 17.76 -4.38
CA GLU A 24 -14.85 16.45 -4.76
C GLU A 24 -15.61 16.59 -6.11
N VAL A 25 -15.31 15.69 -7.04
CA VAL A 25 -15.98 15.64 -8.33
C VAL A 25 -17.31 14.91 -8.17
N THR A 26 -18.40 15.64 -8.37
CA THR A 26 -19.78 15.11 -8.36
C THR A 26 -20.37 15.06 -9.77
N ALA A 27 -21.56 14.49 -9.89
CA ALA A 27 -22.32 14.50 -11.13
C ALA A 27 -22.61 15.93 -11.63
N GLU A 28 -22.90 16.83 -10.69
CA GLU A 28 -23.15 18.24 -10.97
C GLU A 28 -21.90 18.91 -11.50
N THR A 29 -20.74 18.67 -10.87
CA THR A 29 -19.44 19.18 -11.33
C THR A 29 -19.13 18.77 -12.78
N ILE A 30 -19.39 17.49 -13.13
CA ILE A 30 -19.19 17.00 -14.49
C ILE A 30 -20.11 17.68 -15.48
N LYS A 31 -21.40 17.84 -15.14
CA LYS A 31 -22.38 18.51 -15.99
C LYS A 31 -22.04 19.99 -16.24
N GLU A 32 -21.64 20.71 -15.19
CA GLU A 32 -21.28 22.12 -15.27
C GLU A 32 -20.00 22.34 -16.08
N PHE A 33 -19.02 21.46 -15.87
CA PHE A 33 -17.75 21.53 -16.58
C PHE A 33 -17.89 21.11 -18.07
N ASN A 34 -18.80 20.17 -18.35
CA ASN A 34 -19.11 19.62 -19.66
C ASN A 34 -17.86 19.18 -20.44
N PRO A 35 -17.06 18.22 -19.90
CA PRO A 35 -15.82 17.80 -20.54
C PRO A 35 -16.07 16.91 -21.74
N ASP A 36 -15.15 16.91 -22.71
CA ASP A 36 -15.15 15.99 -23.84
C ASP A 36 -14.71 14.58 -23.42
N ASN A 37 -13.85 14.48 -22.42
CA ASN A 37 -13.32 13.22 -21.88
C ASN A 37 -13.10 13.34 -20.37
N VAL A 38 -13.20 12.21 -19.65
CA VAL A 38 -12.89 12.13 -18.22
C VAL A 38 -11.85 11.04 -17.98
N ILE A 39 -10.77 11.38 -17.31
CA ILE A 39 -9.78 10.41 -16.80
C ILE A 39 -9.90 10.34 -15.29
N ILE A 40 -10.17 9.15 -14.77
CA ILE A 40 -10.30 8.87 -13.33
C ILE A 40 -9.00 8.26 -12.82
N ALA A 41 -8.22 9.05 -12.08
CA ALA A 41 -6.93 8.65 -11.51
C ALA A 41 -6.90 8.83 -9.99
N VAL A 42 -7.97 8.40 -9.30
CA VAL A 42 -8.16 8.61 -7.84
C VAL A 42 -7.24 7.76 -6.96
N GLY A 43 -6.44 6.88 -7.55
CA GLY A 43 -5.43 6.10 -6.85
C GLY A 43 -5.98 4.96 -6.02
N SER A 44 -5.26 4.61 -4.97
CA SER A 44 -5.54 3.48 -4.09
C SER A 44 -5.66 3.88 -2.62
N THR A 45 -6.12 2.94 -1.82
CA THR A 45 -6.08 2.98 -0.36
C THR A 45 -5.45 1.68 0.16
N TYR A 46 -5.09 1.63 1.43
CA TYR A 46 -4.57 0.39 1.99
C TYR A 46 -5.68 -0.64 2.20
N ALA A 47 -5.34 -1.91 1.96
CA ALA A 47 -6.24 -3.02 2.22
C ALA A 47 -6.11 -3.44 3.69
N LEU A 48 -7.17 -3.22 4.47
CA LEU A 48 -7.27 -3.77 5.81
C LEU A 48 -7.80 -5.20 5.72
N PRO A 49 -7.05 -6.19 6.23
CA PRO A 49 -7.54 -7.56 6.29
C PRO A 49 -8.57 -7.69 7.40
N GLU A 50 -9.51 -8.62 7.24
CA GLU A 50 -10.46 -8.98 8.28
C GLU A 50 -9.78 -9.88 9.34
N ILE A 51 -9.01 -9.26 10.22
CA ILE A 51 -8.33 -9.95 11.33
C ILE A 51 -8.95 -9.47 12.64
N PRO A 52 -9.49 -10.35 13.48
CA PRO A 52 -9.97 -9.98 14.82
C PRO A 52 -8.90 -9.21 15.60
N GLY A 53 -9.29 -8.09 16.19
CA GLY A 53 -8.40 -7.22 16.97
C GLY A 53 -7.54 -6.25 16.16
N ILE A 54 -7.81 -6.06 14.88
CA ILE A 54 -7.07 -5.13 14.01
C ILE A 54 -7.17 -3.66 14.49
N ASP A 55 -8.23 -3.32 15.22
CA ASP A 55 -8.46 -2.00 15.79
C ASP A 55 -7.81 -1.80 17.17
N SER A 56 -6.98 -2.76 17.63
CA SER A 56 -6.27 -2.66 18.90
C SER A 56 -5.33 -1.44 18.92
N PRO A 57 -5.20 -0.73 20.04
CA PRO A 57 -4.35 0.47 20.16
C PRO A 57 -2.87 0.27 19.83
N SER A 58 -2.38 -0.97 19.86
CA SER A 58 -1.00 -1.34 19.49
C SER A 58 -0.85 -1.78 18.04
N VAL A 59 -1.90 -1.65 17.22
CA VAL A 59 -1.90 -2.00 15.80
C VAL A 59 -1.91 -0.73 14.96
N TYR A 60 -0.97 -0.61 14.04
CA TYR A 60 -0.78 0.56 13.19
C TYR A 60 -0.83 0.17 11.71
N SER A 61 -1.18 1.12 10.87
CA SER A 61 -1.07 0.97 9.41
C SER A 61 0.33 1.33 8.93
N GLN A 62 0.73 0.78 7.79
CA GLN A 62 1.96 1.18 7.08
C GLN A 62 2.02 2.69 6.82
N TYR A 63 0.89 3.35 6.55
CA TYR A 63 0.84 4.78 6.26
C TYR A 63 1.20 5.63 7.47
N GLN A 64 0.69 5.28 8.65
CA GLN A 64 1.04 5.99 9.89
C GLN A 64 2.55 5.94 10.16
N VAL A 65 3.17 4.77 9.92
CA VAL A 65 4.62 4.60 10.08
C VAL A 65 5.41 5.38 9.03
N LEU A 66 5.01 5.28 7.75
CA LEU A 66 5.72 5.93 6.65
C LEU A 66 5.59 7.45 6.66
N LYS A 67 4.45 7.97 7.11
CA LYS A 67 4.25 9.41 7.32
C LYS A 67 4.93 9.95 8.60
N GLY A 68 5.43 9.07 9.45
CA GLY A 68 6.03 9.46 10.72
C GLY A 68 5.02 9.88 11.79
N GLU A 69 3.74 9.55 11.62
CA GLU A 69 2.68 9.79 12.61
C GLU A 69 2.87 8.92 13.85
N VAL A 70 3.45 7.73 13.66
CA VAL A 70 3.83 6.80 14.73
C VAL A 70 5.22 6.22 14.49
N ASN A 71 5.90 5.89 15.57
CA ASN A 71 7.21 5.22 15.54
C ASN A 71 7.22 4.08 16.55
N PRO A 72 6.63 2.91 16.23
CA PRO A 72 6.62 1.75 17.12
C PRO A 72 8.04 1.31 17.47
N THR A 73 8.27 1.05 18.75
CA THR A 73 9.55 0.60 19.31
C THR A 73 9.39 -0.73 20.04
N GLY A 74 10.49 -1.27 20.56
CA GLY A 74 10.48 -2.57 21.19
C GLY A 74 10.37 -3.70 20.16
N ARG A 75 9.60 -4.72 20.43
CA ARG A 75 9.38 -5.88 19.56
C ARG A 75 8.18 -5.64 18.65
N VAL A 76 8.43 -5.44 17.36
CA VAL A 76 7.40 -5.04 16.39
C VAL A 76 7.16 -6.14 15.35
N ALA A 77 5.92 -6.60 15.23
CA ALA A 77 5.47 -7.51 14.20
C ALA A 77 5.04 -6.74 12.95
N VAL A 78 5.71 -6.94 11.81
CA VAL A 78 5.29 -6.40 10.51
C VAL A 78 4.54 -7.47 9.75
N ILE A 79 3.24 -7.26 9.51
CA ILE A 79 2.31 -8.24 8.94
C ILE A 79 2.07 -7.92 7.46
N GLY A 80 2.45 -8.83 6.59
CA GLY A 80 2.46 -8.63 5.15
C GLY A 80 3.80 -8.04 4.69
N CYS A 81 4.79 -8.89 4.42
CA CYS A 81 6.13 -8.47 4.02
C CYS A 81 6.41 -8.74 2.54
N GLY A 82 5.57 -8.14 1.69
CA GLY A 82 5.82 -7.93 0.27
C GLY A 82 6.73 -6.72 0.04
N LEU A 83 6.46 -5.91 -1.01
CA LEU A 83 7.27 -4.74 -1.34
C LEU A 83 7.29 -3.73 -0.17
N VAL A 84 6.15 -3.16 0.17
CA VAL A 84 6.06 -2.11 1.20
C VAL A 84 6.41 -2.62 2.59
N GLY A 85 5.95 -3.83 2.96
CA GLY A 85 6.22 -4.38 4.28
C GLY A 85 7.69 -4.67 4.55
N THR A 86 8.49 -4.99 3.52
CA THR A 86 9.95 -5.13 3.69
C THR A 86 10.62 -3.78 3.93
N GLU A 87 10.16 -2.71 3.27
CA GLU A 87 10.66 -1.35 3.47
C GLU A 87 10.29 -0.81 4.87
N VAL A 88 9.05 -1.05 5.31
CA VAL A 88 8.61 -0.71 6.68
C VAL A 88 9.42 -1.48 7.73
N ALA A 89 9.69 -2.77 7.49
CA ALA A 89 10.50 -3.58 8.41
C ALA A 89 11.94 -3.04 8.54
N GLU A 90 12.57 -2.67 7.44
CA GLU A 90 13.89 -2.05 7.40
C GLU A 90 13.90 -0.69 8.10
N LEU A 91 12.90 0.15 7.82
CA LEU A 91 12.75 1.47 8.43
C LEU A 91 12.63 1.38 9.95
N LEU A 92 11.77 0.51 10.46
CA LEU A 92 11.59 0.32 11.91
C LEU A 92 12.84 -0.24 12.56
N ALA A 93 13.48 -1.23 11.94
CA ALA A 93 14.70 -1.82 12.45
C ALA A 93 15.87 -0.82 12.45
N SER A 94 15.98 0.05 11.44
CA SER A 94 16.97 1.13 11.40
C SER A 94 16.77 2.17 12.52
N ARG A 95 15.54 2.29 13.02
CA ARG A 95 15.17 3.13 14.16
C ARG A 95 15.31 2.43 15.51
N GLY A 96 15.81 1.20 15.53
CA GLY A 96 16.13 0.42 16.75
C GLY A 96 15.03 -0.55 17.19
N ALA A 97 13.96 -0.74 16.46
CA ALA A 97 12.97 -1.75 16.79
C ALA A 97 13.49 -3.18 16.53
N GLN A 98 13.05 -4.15 17.35
CA GLN A 98 13.27 -5.58 17.12
C GLN A 98 12.16 -6.11 16.20
N VAL A 99 12.42 -6.17 14.91
CA VAL A 99 11.38 -6.45 13.91
C VAL A 99 11.25 -7.95 13.62
N ILE A 100 10.00 -8.43 13.58
CA ILE A 100 9.61 -9.74 13.09
C ILE A 100 8.75 -9.54 11.83
N ALA A 101 9.27 -9.95 10.68
CA ALA A 101 8.60 -9.90 9.39
C ALA A 101 7.74 -11.15 9.17
N ILE A 102 6.42 -10.99 9.16
CA ILE A 102 5.44 -12.08 9.01
C ILE A 102 4.83 -12.01 7.60
N GLU A 103 4.89 -13.13 6.87
CA GLU A 103 4.36 -13.18 5.52
C GLU A 103 3.76 -14.56 5.19
N ARG A 104 2.54 -14.56 4.68
CA ARG A 104 1.79 -15.77 4.32
C ARG A 104 2.46 -16.58 3.21
N LYS A 105 2.96 -15.92 2.18
CA LYS A 105 3.68 -16.56 1.08
C LYS A 105 5.16 -16.75 1.44
N GLY A 106 5.90 -15.68 1.48
CA GLY A 106 7.33 -15.68 1.81
C GLY A 106 7.82 -14.25 1.85
N VAL A 107 8.58 -13.91 2.87
CA VAL A 107 9.12 -12.54 3.05
C VAL A 107 9.86 -12.12 1.77
N GLY A 108 9.49 -10.96 1.24
CA GLY A 108 9.99 -10.44 -0.02
C GLY A 108 9.31 -11.00 -1.28
N THR A 109 8.16 -11.66 -1.15
CA THR A 109 7.36 -12.05 -2.32
C THR A 109 6.90 -10.81 -3.09
N GLY A 110 7.08 -10.83 -4.42
CA GLY A 110 6.78 -9.68 -5.29
C GLY A 110 7.94 -8.72 -5.51
N LEU A 111 9.02 -8.81 -4.74
CA LEU A 111 10.22 -8.03 -4.99
C LEU A 111 10.92 -8.47 -6.29
N SER A 112 11.47 -7.49 -7.02
CA SER A 112 12.40 -7.76 -8.13
C SER A 112 13.62 -8.55 -7.63
N MET A 113 14.30 -9.24 -8.54
CA MET A 113 15.53 -9.97 -8.20
C MET A 113 16.57 -9.05 -7.55
N LEU A 114 16.76 -7.86 -8.10
CA LEU A 114 17.71 -6.87 -7.60
C LEU A 114 17.37 -6.42 -6.17
N ARG A 115 16.12 -6.02 -5.92
CA ARG A 115 15.68 -5.60 -4.58
C ARG A 115 15.84 -6.73 -3.56
N ARG A 116 15.56 -7.96 -3.96
CA ARG A 116 15.72 -9.15 -3.10
C ARG A 116 17.18 -9.42 -2.73
N MET A 117 18.11 -9.13 -3.64
CA MET A 117 19.56 -9.25 -3.37
C MET A 117 19.99 -8.27 -2.28
N PHE A 118 19.47 -7.04 -2.26
CA PHE A 118 19.78 -6.05 -1.21
C PHE A 118 19.04 -6.32 0.09
N MET A 119 17.77 -6.71 0.04
CA MET A 119 16.97 -7.00 1.24
C MET A 119 17.62 -8.05 2.15
N SER A 120 18.24 -9.08 1.59
CA SER A 120 18.77 -10.20 2.39
C SER A 120 19.94 -9.77 3.31
N PRO A 121 20.94 -9.04 2.84
CA PRO A 121 21.98 -8.46 3.69
C PRO A 121 21.44 -7.46 4.72
N GLU A 122 20.51 -6.58 4.33
CA GLU A 122 19.90 -5.58 5.20
C GLU A 122 19.13 -6.23 6.35
N PHE A 123 18.32 -7.24 6.06
CA PHE A 123 17.60 -8.01 7.08
C PHE A 123 18.55 -8.72 8.05
N LYS A 124 19.68 -9.22 7.53
CA LYS A 124 20.73 -9.82 8.37
C LYS A 124 21.42 -8.77 9.24
N TYR A 125 21.76 -7.60 8.68
CA TYR A 125 22.40 -6.50 9.38
C TYR A 125 21.55 -6.00 10.55
N TYR A 126 20.26 -5.75 10.30
CA TYR A 126 19.30 -5.30 11.31
C TYR A 126 18.72 -6.43 12.16
N LYS A 127 19.14 -7.70 11.94
CA LYS A 127 18.64 -8.88 12.66
C LYS A 127 17.12 -9.05 12.58
N ILE A 128 16.51 -8.69 11.45
CA ILE A 128 15.07 -8.84 11.23
C ILE A 128 14.73 -10.34 11.14
N ALA A 129 13.91 -10.82 12.07
CA ALA A 129 13.42 -12.20 12.06
C ALA A 129 12.37 -12.40 10.94
N LYS A 130 12.35 -13.59 10.32
CA LYS A 130 11.42 -13.92 9.22
C LYS A 130 10.50 -15.05 9.63
N MET A 131 9.20 -14.83 9.49
CA MET A 131 8.15 -15.85 9.65
C MET A 131 7.42 -16.01 8.30
N SER A 132 8.01 -16.77 7.40
CA SER A 132 7.41 -17.10 6.09
C SER A 132 6.44 -18.27 6.21
N GLY A 133 5.41 -18.31 5.35
CA GLY A 133 4.36 -19.32 5.42
C GLY A 133 3.41 -19.12 6.60
N THR A 134 3.36 -17.90 7.14
CA THR A 134 2.66 -17.56 8.39
C THR A 134 1.46 -16.68 8.11
N ASN A 135 0.29 -17.17 8.49
CA ASN A 135 -0.98 -16.43 8.43
C ASN A 135 -1.36 -15.96 9.83
N VAL A 136 -1.58 -14.66 9.99
CA VAL A 136 -2.07 -14.07 11.25
C VAL A 136 -3.57 -14.31 11.34
N THR A 137 -4.03 -14.82 12.47
CA THR A 137 -5.43 -15.21 12.70
C THR A 137 -6.16 -14.31 13.67
N ALA A 138 -5.45 -13.65 14.59
CA ALA A 138 -6.01 -12.65 15.49
C ALA A 138 -4.90 -11.76 16.06
N LEU A 139 -5.30 -10.57 16.50
CA LEU A 139 -4.46 -9.58 17.17
C LEU A 139 -5.07 -9.29 18.54
N GLU A 140 -4.24 -9.30 19.57
CA GLU A 140 -4.58 -8.84 20.90
C GLU A 140 -3.52 -7.84 21.37
N GLN A 141 -3.80 -7.12 22.43
CA GLN A 141 -2.79 -6.24 23.00
C GLN A 141 -1.55 -7.05 23.41
N GLY A 142 -0.43 -6.75 22.76
CA GLY A 142 0.83 -7.42 23.03
C GLY A 142 0.99 -8.81 22.40
N LYS A 143 0.05 -9.28 21.55
CA LYS A 143 0.09 -10.63 21.00
C LYS A 143 -0.41 -10.70 19.57
N VAL A 144 0.26 -11.53 18.76
CA VAL A 144 -0.14 -11.91 17.40
C VAL A 144 -0.36 -13.42 17.37
N HIS A 145 -1.58 -13.85 17.15
CA HIS A 145 -1.92 -15.25 16.94
C HIS A 145 -1.68 -15.63 15.48
N TYR A 146 -1.09 -16.78 15.24
CA TYR A 146 -0.75 -17.19 13.89
C TYR A 146 -0.87 -18.70 13.66
N ILE A 147 -1.03 -19.05 12.39
CA ILE A 147 -0.86 -20.40 11.87
C ILE A 147 0.30 -20.34 10.87
N MET A 148 1.32 -21.14 11.09
CA MET A 148 2.47 -21.28 10.20
C MET A 148 2.43 -22.63 9.50
N THR A 149 2.62 -22.64 8.20
CA THR A 149 2.75 -23.85 7.39
C THR A 149 4.18 -23.94 6.85
N ASP A 150 4.92 -24.95 7.27
CA ASP A 150 6.24 -25.20 6.69
C ASP A 150 6.10 -25.56 5.21
N ARG A 151 6.84 -24.88 4.36
CA ARG A 151 6.70 -25.00 2.90
C ARG A 151 7.23 -26.33 2.36
N LYS A 152 8.16 -26.97 3.09
CA LYS A 152 8.81 -28.22 2.69
C LYS A 152 8.05 -29.43 3.27
N THR A 153 7.87 -29.43 4.58
CA THR A 153 7.25 -30.56 5.30
C THR A 153 5.72 -30.55 5.24
N LYS A 154 5.12 -29.37 4.92
CA LYS A 154 3.67 -29.10 5.01
C LYS A 154 3.11 -29.22 6.43
N GLU A 155 3.96 -29.29 7.42
CA GLU A 155 3.56 -29.26 8.81
C GLU A 155 2.91 -27.92 9.17
N VAL A 156 1.81 -27.99 9.91
CA VAL A 156 1.04 -26.84 10.37
C VAL A 156 1.24 -26.66 11.86
N THR A 157 1.71 -25.48 12.24
CA THR A 157 1.94 -25.11 13.64
C THR A 157 1.09 -23.89 13.99
N GLN A 158 0.43 -23.91 15.11
CA GLN A 158 -0.24 -22.74 15.69
C GLN A 158 0.61 -22.15 16.81
N GLY A 159 0.59 -20.81 16.93
CA GLY A 159 1.37 -20.16 17.97
C GLY A 159 0.89 -18.74 18.26
N VAL A 160 1.50 -18.18 19.29
CA VAL A 160 1.31 -16.80 19.70
C VAL A 160 2.68 -16.13 19.76
N LEU A 161 2.80 -15.00 19.10
CA LEU A 161 3.99 -14.15 19.12
C LEU A 161 3.71 -12.97 20.05
N GLU A 162 4.51 -12.83 21.10
CA GLU A 162 4.48 -11.62 21.93
C GLU A 162 5.18 -10.48 21.19
N CYS A 163 4.57 -9.29 21.20
CA CYS A 163 5.14 -8.08 20.60
C CYS A 163 4.57 -6.84 21.27
N ASP A 164 5.28 -5.72 21.19
CA ASP A 164 4.83 -4.44 21.74
C ASP A 164 3.89 -3.72 20.77
N ALA A 165 4.04 -3.99 19.46
CA ALA A 165 3.22 -3.42 18.41
C ALA A 165 3.13 -4.33 17.18
N ALA A 166 2.06 -4.14 16.39
CA ALA A 166 1.91 -4.74 15.07
C ALA A 166 1.72 -3.65 14.01
N VAL A 167 2.30 -3.84 12.82
CA VAL A 167 2.12 -2.93 11.67
C VAL A 167 1.56 -3.73 10.51
N ILE A 168 0.40 -3.29 10.01
CA ILE A 168 -0.31 -3.94 8.91
C ILE A 168 0.21 -3.41 7.57
N CYS A 169 0.77 -4.32 6.77
CA CYS A 169 1.34 -4.06 5.45
C CYS A 169 0.78 -5.03 4.39
N THR A 170 -0.50 -5.36 4.47
CA THR A 170 -1.13 -6.43 3.66
C THR A 170 -1.49 -6.01 2.24
N GLY A 171 -1.06 -4.83 1.83
CA GLY A 171 -1.23 -4.33 0.47
C GLY A 171 -2.12 -3.10 0.36
N ILE A 172 -2.44 -2.78 -0.88
CA ILE A 172 -3.30 -1.65 -1.27
C ILE A 172 -4.42 -2.16 -2.18
N THR A 173 -5.53 -1.44 -2.20
CA THR A 173 -6.68 -1.70 -3.08
C THR A 173 -7.08 -0.42 -3.80
N ALA A 174 -7.62 -0.54 -5.01
CA ALA A 174 -8.15 0.60 -5.76
C ALA A 174 -9.18 1.36 -4.94
N ARG A 175 -9.17 2.68 -5.03
CA ARG A 175 -10.28 3.49 -4.49
C ARG A 175 -11.53 3.26 -5.32
N PRO A 176 -12.72 3.16 -4.70
CA PRO A 176 -13.97 3.05 -5.43
C PRO A 176 -14.15 4.23 -6.39
N SER A 177 -14.38 3.94 -7.65
CA SER A 177 -14.62 4.93 -8.71
C SER A 177 -15.82 4.59 -9.61
N ASP A 178 -16.46 3.45 -9.34
CA ASP A 178 -17.56 2.93 -10.18
C ASP A 178 -18.74 3.90 -10.28
N GLY A 179 -19.09 4.60 -9.20
CA GLY A 179 -20.16 5.60 -9.20
C GLY A 179 -19.87 6.79 -10.12
N LEU A 180 -18.62 7.27 -10.14
CA LEU A 180 -18.20 8.37 -11.00
C LEU A 180 -18.13 7.92 -12.46
N LYS A 181 -17.60 6.72 -12.71
CA LYS A 181 -17.55 6.11 -14.04
C LYS A 181 -18.95 5.92 -14.62
N ALA A 182 -19.86 5.28 -13.89
CA ALA A 182 -21.25 5.08 -14.32
C ALA A 182 -21.93 6.41 -14.67
N ARG A 183 -21.62 7.46 -13.91
CA ARG A 183 -22.21 8.77 -14.17
C ARG A 183 -21.70 9.42 -15.46
N CYS A 184 -20.44 9.27 -15.79
CA CYS A 184 -19.90 9.74 -17.07
C CYS A 184 -20.57 8.97 -18.23
N GLU A 185 -20.70 7.65 -18.10
CA GLU A 185 -21.35 6.78 -19.09
C GLU A 185 -22.84 7.18 -19.31
N GLU A 186 -23.60 7.45 -18.23
CA GLU A 186 -24.97 7.95 -18.33
C GLU A 186 -25.09 9.30 -19.07
N LEU A 187 -24.07 10.16 -18.96
CA LEU A 187 -24.00 11.44 -19.64
C LEU A 187 -23.46 11.33 -21.07
N GLY A 188 -23.07 10.14 -21.51
CA GLY A 188 -22.47 9.90 -22.80
C GLY A 188 -21.06 10.46 -22.95
N ILE A 189 -20.36 10.71 -21.83
CA ILE A 189 -19.00 11.24 -21.80
C ILE A 189 -18.01 10.08 -21.76
N PRO A 190 -17.04 10.00 -22.70
CA PRO A 190 -15.99 9.01 -22.67
C PRO A 190 -15.22 9.07 -21.34
N VAL A 191 -15.00 7.92 -20.72
CA VAL A 191 -14.34 7.85 -19.43
C VAL A 191 -13.35 6.70 -19.36
N GLU A 192 -12.16 6.98 -18.88
CA GLU A 192 -11.12 5.99 -18.63
C GLU A 192 -10.69 6.01 -17.15
N VAL A 193 -10.49 4.82 -16.56
CA VAL A 193 -9.96 4.67 -15.20
C VAL A 193 -8.54 4.16 -15.31
N ILE A 194 -7.57 4.89 -14.74
CA ILE A 194 -6.14 4.61 -14.90
C ILE A 194 -5.41 4.53 -13.55
N GLY A 195 -4.17 4.05 -13.62
CA GLY A 195 -3.29 3.93 -12.46
C GLY A 195 -3.85 2.97 -11.41
N ASP A 196 -3.56 3.24 -10.15
CA ASP A 196 -4.02 2.41 -9.04
C ASP A 196 -5.54 2.38 -8.86
N ALA A 197 -6.27 3.34 -9.45
CA ALA A 197 -7.73 3.32 -9.48
C ALA A 197 -8.29 2.20 -10.37
N ALA A 198 -7.58 1.82 -11.44
CA ALA A 198 -7.93 0.68 -12.28
C ALA A 198 -7.46 -0.66 -11.67
N GLY A 199 -6.49 -0.62 -10.77
CA GLY A 199 -5.95 -1.78 -10.07
C GLY A 199 -4.59 -1.45 -9.48
N ALA A 200 -4.44 -1.63 -8.19
CA ALA A 200 -3.23 -1.25 -7.46
C ALA A 200 -2.00 -2.03 -7.96
N ARG A 201 -0.99 -1.30 -8.45
CA ARG A 201 0.23 -1.83 -9.06
C ARG A 201 1.46 -1.02 -8.62
N ASP A 202 2.27 -0.54 -9.54
CA ASP A 202 3.43 0.30 -9.27
C ASP A 202 3.37 1.64 -10.01
N CYS A 203 4.21 2.58 -9.60
CA CYS A 203 4.21 3.92 -10.19
C CYS A 203 4.63 3.93 -11.66
N THR A 204 5.41 2.94 -12.14
CA THR A 204 5.81 2.84 -13.56
C THR A 204 4.59 2.61 -14.44
N ILE A 205 3.71 1.70 -14.00
CA ILE A 205 2.47 1.40 -14.73
C ILE A 205 1.52 2.60 -14.67
N ALA A 206 1.34 3.20 -13.48
CA ALA A 206 0.47 4.36 -13.33
C ALA A 206 0.91 5.55 -14.20
N THR A 207 2.21 5.84 -14.24
CA THR A 207 2.77 6.91 -15.10
C THR A 207 2.57 6.58 -16.59
N ARG A 208 2.77 5.32 -16.97
CA ARG A 208 2.59 4.90 -18.36
C ARG A 208 1.13 5.02 -18.81
N GLU A 209 0.19 4.56 -18.00
CA GLU A 209 -1.23 4.69 -18.30
C GLU A 209 -1.67 6.15 -18.38
N GLY A 210 -1.15 7.02 -17.50
CA GLY A 210 -1.41 8.46 -17.55
C GLY A 210 -0.90 9.09 -18.85
N TYR A 211 0.30 8.71 -19.30
CA TYR A 211 0.85 9.15 -20.57
C TYR A 211 0.01 8.67 -21.76
N ASP A 212 -0.31 7.37 -21.79
CA ASP A 212 -1.05 6.76 -22.89
C ASP A 212 -2.48 7.36 -22.97
N ALA A 213 -3.15 7.57 -21.84
CA ALA A 213 -4.45 8.24 -21.79
C ALA A 213 -4.40 9.69 -22.28
N GLY A 214 -3.38 10.47 -21.88
CA GLY A 214 -3.20 11.84 -22.35
C GLY A 214 -2.86 11.95 -23.85
N MET A 215 -2.25 10.93 -24.43
CA MET A 215 -1.95 10.88 -25.87
C MET A 215 -3.15 10.44 -26.73
N ALA A 216 -4.17 9.86 -26.11
CA ALA A 216 -5.37 9.36 -26.79
C ALA A 216 -6.50 10.39 -26.92
N ILE A 217 -6.38 11.55 -26.26
CA ILE A 217 -7.37 12.65 -26.26
C ILE A 217 -7.16 13.64 -27.40
#